data_081c9f653a660bd6649897baf83d7985
#
_entry.id   081c9f653a660bd6649897baf83d7985
#
_cell.length_a   1.000
_cell.length_b   1.000
_cell.length_c   1.000
_cell.angle_alpha   90.00
_cell.angle_beta   90.00
_cell.angle_gamma   90.00
#
_symmetry.space_group_name_H-M   'P 1'
#
loop_
_entity.id
_entity.type
_entity.pdbx_description
1 polymer ?
#
loop_
_entity_poly.entity_id
_entity_poly.type
_entity_poly.pdbx_seq_one_letter_code
_entity_poly.pdbx_strand_id
1 'polypeptide(L)'
;GMKHFPCRNLGNTPRKGTSMDTRVSAQQLRAFMERAYEKEGFEKEDAAQIADVLMQADLFGIESHGAQRMMYYHQNIKKGSINLHAKAEIIRETPVSALLDGHFAMGHLTAAKAMKLAIDKAKKTGIGMTVVRNSTHYGIAGYYSLMAEKEGLAAFSMTNTGPIMVPTFGREAMLGTNPLAFCMPADPYPFWFDASTTVVTLGEVEVYNKRGKPMPEGWTIDGEGKTCSDAPKMNASILNGDLGGILPLGGEGELNGGHKGYGLAIMVEALTSVLAQGMVFPEMCGGHGDHTSHFFMAFDPAMFGDPSEIRARMSGYLQALRDSEKIPGCARIYTPGEKAHEAQADRLKNGVPVEEKTLAELREIAAELGIEGV
;
A
#
# COMPACT_ATOMS: atom_id res chain seq x y z
N GLY A 1 41.65 10.52 6.87
CA GLY A 1 40.63 11.31 7.52
C GLY A 1 39.28 10.75 7.15
N MET A 2 38.68 9.92 8.00
CA MET A 2 37.29 9.44 7.83
C MET A 2 36.34 10.63 7.94
N LYS A 3 35.68 10.97 6.85
CA LYS A 3 34.60 11.96 6.89
C LYS A 3 33.44 11.34 7.66
N HIS A 4 33.14 11.87 8.83
CA HIS A 4 31.91 11.59 9.56
C HIS A 4 30.71 11.94 8.67
N PHE A 5 29.98 10.94 8.20
CA PHE A 5 28.62 11.16 7.72
C PHE A 5 27.73 11.22 8.97
N PRO A 6 27.12 12.37 9.28
CA PRO A 6 26.15 12.38 10.35
C PRO A 6 25.00 11.46 9.95
N CYS A 7 24.58 10.59 10.86
CA CYS A 7 23.27 9.96 10.76
C CYS A 7 22.25 11.08 10.58
N ARG A 8 21.89 11.40 9.33
CA ARG A 8 20.66 12.16 9.10
C ARG A 8 19.57 11.29 9.69
N ASN A 9 18.85 11.82 10.66
CA ASN A 9 17.63 11.25 11.17
C ASN A 9 16.72 10.93 9.97
N LEU A 10 16.85 9.73 9.41
CA LEU A 10 15.92 9.15 8.45
C LEU A 10 14.73 8.51 9.20
N GLY A 11 14.64 8.75 10.50
CA GLY A 11 13.40 8.61 11.23
C GLY A 11 12.47 9.73 10.80
N ASN A 12 11.20 9.47 10.68
CA ASN A 12 10.15 10.47 10.64
C ASN A 12 10.43 11.53 11.74
N THR A 13 11.32 12.50 11.46
CA THR A 13 11.10 13.83 11.99
C THR A 13 9.69 14.15 11.54
N PRO A 14 8.77 14.53 12.46
CA PRO A 14 7.49 15.04 12.03
C PRO A 14 7.82 16.02 10.93
N ARG A 15 7.24 15.81 9.75
CA ARG A 15 7.45 16.69 8.60
C ARG A 15 7.20 18.09 9.14
N LYS A 16 8.24 18.88 9.40
CA LYS A 16 8.09 20.31 9.63
C LYS A 16 7.69 20.89 8.29
N GLY A 17 6.43 20.64 7.94
CA GLY A 17 5.73 21.30 6.87
C GLY A 17 5.52 22.74 7.30
N THR A 18 5.71 23.64 6.39
CA THR A 18 5.38 25.05 6.50
C THR A 18 3.89 25.33 6.32
N SER A 19 3.04 24.29 6.25
CA SER A 19 1.59 24.36 6.46
C SER A 19 1.28 23.71 7.80
N MET A 20 0.49 24.37 8.63
CA MET A 20 0.00 23.79 9.88
C MET A 20 -1.01 22.69 9.49
N ASP A 21 -0.58 21.42 9.57
CA ASP A 21 -1.51 20.31 9.43
C ASP A 21 -2.56 20.42 10.53
N THR A 22 -3.82 20.44 10.14
CA THR A 22 -4.93 20.43 11.08
C THR A 22 -5.10 19.01 11.59
N ARG A 23 -5.13 18.83 12.91
CA ARG A 23 -5.42 17.52 13.49
C ARG A 23 -6.93 17.32 13.63
N VAL A 24 -7.43 16.30 12.98
CA VAL A 24 -8.85 15.87 13.02
C VAL A 24 -8.94 14.63 13.91
N SER A 25 -9.93 14.54 14.78
CA SER A 25 -10.08 13.34 15.60
C SER A 25 -10.32 12.11 14.72
N ALA A 26 -9.70 10.99 15.07
CA ALA A 26 -9.85 9.74 14.30
C ALA A 26 -11.33 9.33 14.19
N GLN A 27 -12.12 9.57 15.22
CA GLN A 27 -13.55 9.27 15.23
C GLN A 27 -14.34 10.15 14.25
N GLN A 28 -14.06 11.46 14.22
CA GLN A 28 -14.73 12.39 13.28
C GLN A 28 -14.38 12.06 11.82
N LEU A 29 -13.09 11.80 11.55
CA LEU A 29 -12.63 11.46 10.21
C LEU A 29 -13.26 10.15 9.73
N ARG A 30 -13.28 9.11 10.56
CA ARG A 30 -13.97 7.84 10.27
C ARG A 30 -15.44 8.04 9.97
N ALA A 31 -16.15 8.76 10.85
CA ALA A 31 -17.57 9.02 10.67
C ALA A 31 -17.88 9.80 9.38
N PHE A 32 -17.00 10.71 9.01
CA PHE A 32 -17.11 11.40 7.72
C PHE A 32 -16.94 10.43 6.55
N MET A 33 -15.91 9.58 6.56
CA MET A 33 -15.66 8.58 5.51
C MET A 33 -16.86 7.64 5.34
N GLU A 34 -17.38 7.10 6.45
CA GLU A 34 -18.54 6.21 6.42
C GLU A 34 -19.76 6.90 5.81
N ARG A 35 -20.11 8.12 6.26
CA ARG A 35 -21.21 8.90 5.68
C ARG A 35 -21.01 9.19 4.19
N ALA A 36 -19.79 9.53 3.78
CA ALA A 36 -19.50 9.82 2.39
C ALA A 36 -19.75 8.59 1.51
N TYR A 37 -19.22 7.42 1.88
CA TYR A 37 -19.42 6.21 1.09
C TYR A 37 -20.86 5.67 1.13
N GLU A 38 -21.57 5.80 2.26
CA GLU A 38 -23.01 5.53 2.28
C GLU A 38 -23.76 6.43 1.32
N LYS A 39 -23.40 7.70 1.25
CA LYS A 39 -24.04 8.68 0.35
C LYS A 39 -23.66 8.46 -1.11
N GLU A 40 -22.49 7.92 -1.40
CA GLU A 40 -22.10 7.43 -2.74
C GLU A 40 -22.99 6.26 -3.21
N GLY A 41 -23.61 5.53 -2.28
CA GLY A 41 -24.51 4.41 -2.57
C GLY A 41 -24.04 3.03 -2.08
N PHE A 42 -22.97 2.96 -1.30
CA PHE A 42 -22.58 1.72 -0.63
C PHE A 42 -23.51 1.39 0.53
N GLU A 43 -23.72 0.10 0.78
CA GLU A 43 -24.37 -0.35 2.01
C GLU A 43 -23.51 0.03 3.23
N LYS A 44 -24.15 0.16 4.38
CA LYS A 44 -23.49 0.65 5.61
C LYS A 44 -22.26 -0.17 6.00
N GLU A 45 -22.35 -1.48 5.91
CA GLU A 45 -21.26 -2.40 6.20
C GLU A 45 -20.10 -2.26 5.22
N ASP A 46 -20.40 -2.05 3.95
CA ASP A 46 -19.41 -1.84 2.89
C ASP A 46 -18.72 -0.47 3.06
N ALA A 47 -19.49 0.58 3.36
CA ALA A 47 -18.96 1.91 3.67
C ALA A 47 -18.00 1.87 4.89
N ALA A 48 -18.39 1.16 5.94
CA ALA A 48 -17.56 0.98 7.13
C ALA A 48 -16.26 0.22 6.81
N GLN A 49 -16.32 -0.82 5.97
CA GLN A 49 -15.14 -1.58 5.54
C GLN A 49 -14.17 -0.70 4.72
N ILE A 50 -14.69 0.13 3.79
CA ILE A 50 -13.87 1.06 3.02
C ILE A 50 -13.20 2.07 3.95
N ALA A 51 -13.98 2.68 4.84
CA ALA A 51 -13.49 3.63 5.83
C ALA A 51 -12.42 3.02 6.74
N ASP A 52 -12.57 1.75 7.13
CA ASP A 52 -11.60 1.07 7.99
C ASP A 52 -10.22 0.94 7.32
N VAL A 53 -10.17 0.59 6.04
CA VAL A 53 -8.89 0.52 5.28
C VAL A 53 -8.22 1.90 5.20
N LEU A 54 -8.99 2.95 4.87
CA LEU A 54 -8.46 4.32 4.76
C LEU A 54 -7.99 4.84 6.12
N MET A 55 -8.76 4.62 7.16
CA MET A 55 -8.39 5.02 8.52
C MET A 55 -7.16 4.29 9.02
N GLN A 56 -7.00 3.00 8.69
CA GLN A 56 -5.79 2.26 9.08
C GLN A 56 -4.55 2.86 8.41
N ALA A 57 -4.65 3.28 7.15
CA ALA A 57 -3.55 3.97 6.45
C ALA A 57 -3.21 5.30 7.13
N ASP A 58 -4.21 6.12 7.43
CA ASP A 58 -4.00 7.38 8.15
C ASP A 58 -3.42 7.15 9.55
N LEU A 59 -3.94 6.21 10.30
CA LEU A 59 -3.43 5.90 11.65
C LEU A 59 -1.98 5.40 11.62
N PHE A 60 -1.60 4.64 10.61
CA PHE A 60 -0.24 4.11 10.46
C PHE A 60 0.76 5.12 9.89
N GLY A 61 0.34 6.34 9.58
CA GLY A 61 1.22 7.37 9.03
C GLY A 61 1.46 7.25 7.52
N ILE A 62 0.55 6.57 6.81
CA ILE A 62 0.61 6.37 5.36
C ILE A 62 -0.48 7.23 4.71
N GLU A 63 -0.38 8.55 4.88
CA GLU A 63 -1.40 9.53 4.48
C GLU A 63 -1.75 9.45 2.99
N SER A 64 -0.81 9.05 2.14
CA SER A 64 -1.02 8.88 0.69
C SER A 64 -2.11 7.88 0.33
N HIS A 65 -2.50 7.01 1.27
CA HIS A 65 -3.50 5.95 1.10
C HIS A 65 -4.70 6.07 2.06
N GLY A 66 -4.75 7.15 2.85
CA GLY A 66 -5.85 7.48 3.76
C GLY A 66 -6.84 8.49 3.17
N ALA A 67 -7.24 9.47 3.97
CA ALA A 67 -8.18 10.54 3.60
C ALA A 67 -7.80 11.27 2.30
N GLN A 68 -6.50 11.45 2.08
CA GLN A 68 -5.97 12.07 0.84
C GLN A 68 -6.41 11.33 -0.42
N ARG A 69 -6.74 10.04 -0.34
CA ARG A 69 -7.14 9.22 -1.49
C ARG A 69 -8.65 9.26 -1.77
N MET A 70 -9.46 9.85 -0.89
CA MET A 70 -10.91 9.87 -1.04
C MET A 70 -11.37 10.55 -2.34
N MET A 71 -10.77 11.69 -2.70
CA MET A 71 -11.11 12.39 -3.94
C MET A 71 -10.86 11.52 -5.18
N TYR A 72 -9.78 10.75 -5.21
CA TYR A 72 -9.50 9.80 -6.27
C TYR A 72 -10.61 8.74 -6.40
N TYR A 73 -11.05 8.14 -5.29
CA TYR A 73 -12.14 7.14 -5.32
C TYR A 73 -13.47 7.77 -5.71
N HIS A 74 -13.82 8.94 -5.15
CA HIS A 74 -15.01 9.70 -5.48
C HIS A 74 -15.12 9.95 -6.99
N GLN A 75 -14.04 10.44 -7.62
CA GLN A 75 -13.99 10.68 -9.04
C GLN A 75 -14.12 9.41 -9.88
N ASN A 76 -13.51 8.30 -9.46
CA ASN A 76 -13.59 7.03 -10.18
C ASN A 76 -14.97 6.37 -10.06
N ILE A 77 -15.66 6.53 -8.94
CA ILE A 77 -17.07 6.15 -8.79
C ILE A 77 -17.94 6.96 -9.76
N LYS A 78 -17.79 8.27 -9.80
CA LYS A 78 -18.54 9.16 -10.71
C LYS A 78 -18.30 8.83 -12.19
N LYS A 79 -17.08 8.48 -12.56
CA LYS A 79 -16.71 8.08 -13.94
C LYS A 79 -17.17 6.67 -14.31
N GLY A 80 -17.62 5.87 -13.32
CA GLY A 80 -17.95 4.46 -13.53
C GLY A 80 -16.76 3.52 -13.67
N SER A 81 -15.54 4.00 -13.41
CA SER A 81 -14.32 3.16 -13.38
C SER A 81 -14.33 2.21 -12.18
N ILE A 82 -14.98 2.61 -11.08
CA ILE A 82 -15.35 1.74 -9.98
C ILE A 82 -16.81 1.42 -10.11
N ASN A 83 -17.15 0.13 -10.25
CA ASN A 83 -18.53 -0.33 -10.35
C ASN A 83 -19.14 -0.43 -8.95
N LEU A 84 -19.95 0.57 -8.59
CA LEU A 84 -20.58 0.72 -7.28
C LEU A 84 -21.42 -0.48 -6.86
N HIS A 85 -22.08 -1.14 -7.82
CA HIS A 85 -23.04 -2.21 -7.56
C HIS A 85 -22.46 -3.62 -7.73
N ALA A 86 -21.23 -3.72 -8.22
CA ALA A 86 -20.59 -5.00 -8.40
C ALA A 86 -20.12 -5.59 -7.06
N LYS A 87 -20.14 -6.92 -7.01
CA LYS A 87 -19.56 -7.71 -5.91
C LYS A 87 -18.66 -8.77 -6.48
N ALA A 88 -17.51 -8.98 -5.85
CA ALA A 88 -16.59 -10.04 -6.28
C ALA A 88 -17.27 -11.42 -6.26
N GLU A 89 -17.06 -12.17 -7.33
CA GLU A 89 -17.61 -13.51 -7.55
C GLU A 89 -16.51 -14.57 -7.49
N ILE A 90 -16.78 -15.71 -6.86
CA ILE A 90 -15.86 -16.85 -6.86
C ILE A 90 -16.04 -17.60 -8.18
N ILE A 91 -15.01 -17.56 -9.04
CA ILE A 91 -15.01 -18.22 -10.35
C ILE A 91 -14.53 -19.68 -10.25
N ARG A 92 -13.59 -19.93 -9.37
CA ARG A 92 -13.02 -21.26 -9.15
C ARG A 92 -12.62 -21.41 -7.69
N GLU A 93 -12.85 -22.59 -7.13
CA GLU A 93 -12.54 -22.84 -5.73
C GLU A 93 -12.01 -24.27 -5.53
N THR A 94 -11.05 -24.40 -4.64
CA THR A 94 -10.54 -25.67 -4.09
C THR A 94 -10.55 -25.59 -2.55
N PRO A 95 -10.29 -26.67 -1.82
CA PRO A 95 -10.19 -26.59 -0.36
C PRO A 95 -9.19 -25.54 0.13
N VAL A 96 -8.10 -25.27 -0.60
CA VAL A 96 -6.99 -24.38 -0.20
C VAL A 96 -6.88 -23.09 -1.03
N SER A 97 -7.66 -22.94 -2.08
CA SER A 97 -7.53 -21.77 -2.97
C SER A 97 -8.86 -21.29 -3.55
N ALA A 98 -8.87 -20.06 -4.06
CA ALA A 98 -9.95 -19.55 -4.89
C ALA A 98 -9.45 -18.49 -5.89
N LEU A 99 -10.11 -18.44 -7.06
CA LEU A 99 -10.04 -17.34 -8.01
C LEU A 99 -11.33 -16.54 -7.93
N LEU A 100 -11.21 -15.22 -7.76
CA LEU A 100 -12.34 -14.30 -7.77
C LEU A 100 -12.26 -13.36 -8.99
N ASP A 101 -13.41 -13.00 -9.53
CA ASP A 101 -13.55 -11.87 -10.43
C ASP A 101 -14.16 -10.70 -9.66
N GLY A 102 -13.48 -9.57 -9.66
CA GLY A 102 -13.91 -8.37 -8.92
C GLY A 102 -14.98 -7.55 -9.65
N HIS A 103 -15.21 -7.79 -10.94
CA HIS A 103 -16.15 -7.02 -11.78
C HIS A 103 -15.98 -5.50 -11.65
N PHE A 104 -14.73 -5.05 -11.40
CA PHE A 104 -14.37 -3.64 -11.15
C PHE A 104 -15.08 -3.00 -9.95
N ALA A 105 -15.51 -3.80 -8.98
CA ALA A 105 -16.02 -3.32 -7.71
C ALA A 105 -14.94 -2.55 -6.93
N MET A 106 -15.34 -1.87 -5.88
CA MET A 106 -14.42 -1.19 -4.96
C MET A 106 -13.37 -2.14 -4.41
N GLY A 107 -12.09 -1.87 -4.72
CA GLY A 107 -10.98 -2.78 -4.42
C GLY A 107 -10.86 -3.14 -2.93
N HIS A 108 -11.19 -2.21 -2.03
CA HIS A 108 -11.20 -2.44 -0.58
C HIS A 108 -12.15 -3.59 -0.18
N LEU A 109 -13.34 -3.63 -0.77
CA LEU A 109 -14.34 -4.66 -0.50
C LEU A 109 -13.95 -6.00 -1.11
N THR A 110 -13.48 -5.96 -2.36
CA THR A 110 -13.03 -7.15 -3.09
C THR A 110 -11.86 -7.82 -2.38
N ALA A 111 -10.88 -7.04 -1.96
CA ALA A 111 -9.69 -7.53 -1.27
C ALA A 111 -10.01 -8.06 0.13
N ALA A 112 -10.87 -7.37 0.90
CA ALA A 112 -11.30 -7.84 2.21
C ALA A 112 -12.04 -9.18 2.11
N LYS A 113 -12.93 -9.35 1.12
CA LYS A 113 -13.61 -10.63 0.84
C LYS A 113 -12.62 -11.73 0.49
N ALA A 114 -11.66 -11.44 -0.39
CA ALA A 114 -10.67 -12.43 -0.82
C ALA A 114 -9.74 -12.86 0.33
N MET A 115 -9.24 -11.92 1.14
CA MET A 115 -8.42 -12.25 2.30
C MET A 115 -9.23 -13.02 3.36
N LYS A 116 -10.47 -12.62 3.62
CA LYS A 116 -11.34 -13.38 4.54
C LYS A 116 -11.52 -14.81 4.08
N LEU A 117 -11.74 -15.06 2.79
CA LEU A 117 -11.83 -16.40 2.22
C LEU A 117 -10.52 -17.19 2.41
N ALA A 118 -9.36 -16.55 2.21
CA ALA A 118 -8.06 -17.18 2.46
C ALA A 118 -7.89 -17.55 3.94
N ILE A 119 -8.28 -16.68 4.87
CA ILE A 119 -8.29 -16.94 6.32
C ILE A 119 -9.20 -18.13 6.67
N ASP A 120 -10.43 -18.14 6.17
CA ASP A 120 -11.40 -19.20 6.44
C ASP A 120 -10.90 -20.58 5.93
N LYS A 121 -10.18 -20.60 4.80
CA LYS A 121 -9.50 -21.81 4.29
C LYS A 121 -8.32 -22.19 5.19
N ALA A 122 -7.46 -21.24 5.56
CA ALA A 122 -6.30 -21.50 6.42
C ALA A 122 -6.71 -22.10 7.77
N LYS A 123 -7.80 -21.62 8.36
CA LYS A 123 -8.35 -22.19 9.60
C LYS A 123 -8.81 -23.65 9.47
N LYS A 124 -9.20 -24.06 8.27
CA LYS A 124 -9.68 -25.43 8.01
C LYS A 124 -8.58 -26.39 7.58
N THR A 125 -7.61 -25.92 6.82
CA THR A 125 -6.62 -26.76 6.14
C THR A 125 -5.17 -26.41 6.46
N GLY A 126 -4.95 -25.35 7.26
CA GLY A 126 -3.64 -24.81 7.58
C GLY A 126 -3.15 -23.74 6.62
N ILE A 127 -3.64 -23.68 5.37
CA ILE A 127 -3.27 -22.69 4.36
C ILE A 127 -4.48 -22.32 3.50
N GLY A 128 -4.57 -21.06 3.11
CA GLY A 128 -5.56 -20.56 2.16
C GLY A 128 -4.95 -19.53 1.22
N MET A 129 -5.21 -19.66 -0.07
CA MET A 129 -4.73 -18.72 -1.10
C MET A 129 -5.90 -18.23 -1.94
N THR A 130 -5.91 -16.95 -2.25
CA THR A 130 -6.89 -16.37 -3.16
C THR A 130 -6.22 -15.44 -4.14
N VAL A 131 -6.67 -15.46 -5.38
CA VAL A 131 -6.26 -14.49 -6.40
C VAL A 131 -7.51 -13.78 -6.93
N VAL A 132 -7.35 -12.53 -7.29
CA VAL A 132 -8.45 -11.69 -7.79
C VAL A 132 -8.01 -11.03 -9.08
N ARG A 133 -8.89 -11.01 -10.07
CA ARG A 133 -8.75 -10.22 -11.29
C ARG A 133 -9.86 -9.20 -11.40
N ASN A 134 -9.73 -8.26 -12.32
CA ASN A 134 -10.73 -7.22 -12.59
C ASN A 134 -11.14 -6.47 -11.31
N SER A 135 -10.16 -6.10 -10.50
CA SER A 135 -10.36 -5.28 -9.30
C SER A 135 -9.92 -3.83 -9.55
N THR A 136 -9.99 -3.02 -8.51
CA THR A 136 -9.52 -1.64 -8.50
C THR A 136 -8.55 -1.43 -7.34
N HIS A 137 -7.97 -0.23 -7.23
CA HIS A 137 -7.04 0.10 -6.14
C HIS A 137 -7.64 -0.23 -4.76
N TYR A 138 -6.86 -0.85 -3.87
CA TYR A 138 -7.36 -1.44 -2.62
C TYR A 138 -6.80 -0.82 -1.32
N GLY A 139 -6.12 0.33 -1.42
CA GLY A 139 -5.48 0.98 -0.27
C GLY A 139 -4.10 0.38 0.03
N ILE A 140 -3.74 0.28 1.31
CA ILE A 140 -2.47 -0.31 1.75
C ILE A 140 -2.53 -1.84 1.74
N ALA A 141 -1.51 -2.48 1.17
CA ALA A 141 -1.43 -3.94 1.08
C ALA A 141 -1.40 -4.61 2.46
N GLY A 142 -0.71 -3.99 3.40
CA GLY A 142 -0.54 -4.50 4.75
C GLY A 142 -1.81 -4.58 5.59
N TYR A 143 -2.87 -3.86 5.25
CA TYR A 143 -4.16 -3.96 5.92
C TYR A 143 -4.68 -5.40 5.89
N TYR A 144 -4.61 -6.04 4.74
CA TYR A 144 -5.16 -7.38 4.54
C TYR A 144 -4.33 -8.45 5.26
N SER A 145 -3.01 -8.31 5.28
CA SER A 145 -2.16 -9.22 6.06
C SER A 145 -2.43 -9.13 7.56
N LEU A 146 -2.77 -7.93 8.08
CA LEU A 146 -3.19 -7.74 9.47
C LEU A 146 -4.55 -8.38 9.80
N MET A 147 -5.45 -8.52 8.81
CA MET A 147 -6.70 -9.26 9.03
C MET A 147 -6.42 -10.71 9.45
N ALA A 148 -5.45 -11.36 8.82
CA ALA A 148 -5.06 -12.72 9.15
C ALA A 148 -4.29 -12.79 10.49
N GLU A 149 -3.44 -11.82 10.77
CA GLU A 149 -2.67 -11.75 12.01
C GLU A 149 -3.58 -11.65 13.24
N LYS A 150 -4.66 -10.87 13.16
CA LYS A 150 -5.69 -10.77 14.22
C LYS A 150 -6.33 -12.12 14.56
N GLU A 151 -6.25 -13.08 13.66
CA GLU A 151 -6.73 -14.46 13.81
C GLU A 151 -5.60 -15.44 14.17
N GLY A 152 -4.39 -14.93 14.48
CA GLY A 152 -3.22 -15.72 14.84
C GLY A 152 -2.48 -16.35 13.65
N LEU A 153 -2.82 -15.97 12.42
CA LEU A 153 -2.22 -16.49 11.18
C LEU A 153 -1.10 -15.59 10.69
N ALA A 154 -0.18 -16.13 9.90
CA ALA A 154 0.73 -15.35 9.09
C ALA A 154 0.14 -15.17 7.68
N ALA A 155 0.44 -14.04 7.01
CA ALA A 155 -0.18 -13.76 5.72
C ALA A 155 0.64 -12.88 4.80
N PHE A 156 0.48 -13.12 3.50
CA PHE A 156 0.91 -12.24 2.42
C PHE A 156 -0.28 -11.53 1.77
N SER A 157 -0.04 -10.32 1.32
CA SER A 157 -0.94 -9.56 0.46
C SER A 157 -0.13 -8.84 -0.61
N MET A 158 -0.56 -8.95 -1.85
CA MET A 158 0.13 -8.33 -2.99
C MET A 158 -0.89 -7.79 -3.99
N THR A 159 -0.50 -6.77 -4.75
CA THR A 159 -1.27 -6.27 -5.88
C THR A 159 -0.33 -5.75 -6.96
N ASN A 160 -0.72 -5.85 -8.22
CA ASN A 160 -0.11 -5.04 -9.26
C ASN A 160 -0.79 -3.66 -9.32
N THR A 161 -0.20 -2.73 -10.03
CA THR A 161 -0.77 -1.40 -10.31
C THR A 161 -0.45 -0.99 -11.76
N GLY A 162 -0.98 0.14 -12.19
CA GLY A 162 -0.65 0.73 -13.49
C GLY A 162 0.86 0.94 -13.69
N PRO A 163 1.34 0.88 -14.94
CA PRO A 163 2.77 0.88 -15.24
C PRO A 163 3.42 2.23 -14.93
N ILE A 164 4.35 2.25 -14.00
CA ILE A 164 5.15 3.42 -13.62
C ILE A 164 6.63 3.07 -13.39
N MET A 165 6.95 1.78 -13.31
CA MET A 165 8.31 1.30 -13.08
C MET A 165 8.91 0.73 -14.37
N VAL A 166 10.14 1.13 -14.67
CA VAL A 166 10.92 0.58 -15.77
C VAL A 166 11.62 -0.72 -15.35
N PRO A 167 11.71 -1.72 -16.25
CA PRO A 167 12.58 -2.87 -16.03
C PRO A 167 14.04 -2.46 -15.88
N THR A 168 14.85 -3.24 -15.19
CA THR A 168 16.31 -3.03 -15.17
C THR A 168 16.85 -3.02 -16.59
N PHE A 169 17.61 -1.97 -16.96
CA PHE A 169 18.08 -1.64 -18.31
C PHE A 169 17.00 -1.24 -19.33
N GLY A 170 15.73 -1.21 -18.93
CA GLY A 170 14.64 -0.69 -19.74
C GLY A 170 14.45 0.82 -19.56
N ARG A 171 13.70 1.44 -20.44
CA ARG A 171 13.27 2.84 -20.34
C ARG A 171 11.77 3.05 -20.60
N GLU A 172 11.04 1.97 -20.78
CA GLU A 172 9.59 1.98 -20.89
C GLU A 172 9.00 1.44 -19.57
N ALA A 173 8.05 2.15 -18.98
CA ALA A 173 7.37 1.68 -17.78
C ALA A 173 6.48 0.49 -18.12
N MET A 174 6.80 -0.68 -17.57
CA MET A 174 6.15 -1.96 -17.86
C MET A 174 5.51 -2.60 -16.64
N LEU A 175 5.81 -2.09 -15.45
CA LEU A 175 5.39 -2.63 -14.15
C LEU A 175 4.87 -1.51 -13.27
N GLY A 176 3.97 -1.83 -12.35
CA GLY A 176 3.51 -0.89 -11.33
C GLY A 176 4.45 -0.81 -10.13
N THR A 177 3.96 -0.20 -9.05
CA THR A 177 4.64 -0.21 -7.76
C THR A 177 4.68 -1.61 -7.15
N ASN A 178 3.79 -2.48 -7.58
CA ASN A 178 3.71 -3.89 -7.26
C ASN A 178 4.09 -4.19 -5.79
N PRO A 179 3.31 -3.64 -4.84
CA PRO A 179 3.62 -3.79 -3.42
C PRO A 179 3.44 -5.21 -2.96
N LEU A 180 4.25 -5.57 -1.99
CA LEU A 180 4.09 -6.80 -1.24
C LEU A 180 4.07 -6.50 0.25
N ALA A 181 3.15 -7.15 0.97
CA ALA A 181 3.05 -7.09 2.41
C ALA A 181 3.12 -8.48 3.02
N PHE A 182 3.72 -8.56 4.19
CA PHE A 182 3.78 -9.77 5.00
C PHE A 182 3.56 -9.43 6.47
N CYS A 183 2.76 -10.23 7.16
CA CYS A 183 2.54 -10.10 8.58
C CYS A 183 2.70 -11.45 9.28
N MET A 184 3.29 -11.43 10.47
CA MET A 184 3.44 -12.60 11.33
C MET A 184 3.27 -12.21 12.79
N PRO A 185 2.52 -12.99 13.61
CA PRO A 185 2.32 -12.70 15.03
C PRO A 185 3.64 -12.58 15.80
N ALA A 186 3.77 -11.50 16.58
CA ALA A 186 4.88 -11.23 17.48
C ALA A 186 4.43 -10.23 18.57
N ASP A 187 5.24 -10.05 19.62
CA ASP A 187 5.03 -9.10 20.72
C ASP A 187 6.17 -8.06 20.76
N PRO A 188 5.92 -6.82 21.20
CA PRO A 188 4.62 -6.21 21.55
C PRO A 188 3.77 -5.85 20.32
N TYR A 189 4.34 -5.90 19.11
CA TYR A 189 3.69 -5.67 17.81
C TYR A 189 3.98 -6.85 16.89
N PRO A 190 3.06 -7.20 15.98
CA PRO A 190 3.38 -8.16 14.94
C PRO A 190 4.54 -7.67 14.06
N PHE A 191 5.29 -8.58 13.48
CA PHE A 191 6.12 -8.23 12.33
C PHE A 191 5.16 -7.85 11.20
N TRP A 192 5.23 -6.60 10.76
CA TRP A 192 4.38 -6.07 9.71
C TRP A 192 5.23 -5.31 8.70
N PHE A 193 5.36 -5.89 7.52
CA PHE A 193 6.10 -5.33 6.41
C PHE A 193 5.11 -5.01 5.28
N ASP A 194 5.15 -3.79 4.75
CA ASP A 194 4.38 -3.35 3.60
C ASP A 194 5.25 -2.38 2.81
N ALA A 195 5.60 -2.75 1.58
CA ALA A 195 6.49 -1.96 0.75
C ALA A 195 6.19 -2.16 -0.75
N SER A 196 6.36 -1.07 -1.51
CA SER A 196 6.46 -1.16 -2.97
C SER A 196 7.76 -1.88 -3.36
N THR A 197 7.80 -2.43 -4.57
CA THR A 197 9.01 -3.00 -5.20
C THR A 197 9.76 -1.97 -6.04
N THR A 198 9.30 -0.73 -6.06
CA THR A 198 10.01 0.44 -6.60
C THR A 198 10.94 1.04 -5.53
N VAL A 199 11.97 1.76 -5.96
CA VAL A 199 12.88 2.46 -5.03
C VAL A 199 12.15 3.54 -4.24
N VAL A 200 11.10 4.12 -4.81
CA VAL A 200 10.25 5.16 -4.24
C VAL A 200 8.84 5.06 -4.80
N THR A 201 7.85 5.57 -4.10
CA THR A 201 6.46 5.63 -4.60
C THR A 201 6.25 6.84 -5.50
N LEU A 202 5.22 6.81 -6.36
CA LEU A 202 4.81 7.99 -7.15
C LEU A 202 4.47 9.18 -6.23
N GLY A 203 3.85 8.92 -5.08
CA GLY A 203 3.54 9.97 -4.11
C GLY A 203 4.74 10.75 -3.60
N GLU A 204 5.91 10.12 -3.47
CA GLU A 204 7.16 10.83 -3.12
C GLU A 204 7.63 11.73 -4.28
N VAL A 205 7.53 11.27 -5.53
CA VAL A 205 7.81 12.12 -6.71
C VAL A 205 6.90 13.35 -6.71
N GLU A 206 5.61 13.16 -6.46
CA GLU A 206 4.63 14.26 -6.34
C GLU A 206 4.97 15.24 -5.22
N VAL A 207 5.45 14.76 -4.06
CA VAL A 207 5.88 15.61 -2.94
C VAL A 207 7.07 16.50 -3.35
N TYR A 208 8.06 15.94 -4.03
CA TYR A 208 9.21 16.71 -4.51
C TYR A 208 8.79 17.72 -5.59
N ASN A 209 7.87 17.32 -6.50
CA ASN A 209 7.29 18.21 -7.49
C ASN A 209 6.59 19.40 -6.82
N LYS A 210 5.72 19.17 -5.86
CA LYS A 210 5.01 20.23 -5.11
C LYS A 210 5.96 21.18 -4.36
N ARG A 211 7.11 20.67 -3.90
CA ARG A 211 8.13 21.44 -3.17
C ARG A 211 9.10 22.20 -4.08
N GLY A 212 9.06 21.97 -5.38
CA GLY A 212 10.01 22.51 -6.34
C GLY A 212 11.47 22.13 -6.03
N LYS A 213 11.69 20.94 -5.46
CA LYS A 213 13.01 20.44 -5.09
C LYS A 213 13.45 19.31 -6.01
N PRO A 214 14.75 19.21 -6.34
CA PRO A 214 15.26 18.04 -7.06
C PRO A 214 15.10 16.78 -6.20
N MET A 215 14.71 15.67 -6.85
CA MET A 215 14.68 14.36 -6.22
C MET A 215 16.10 13.83 -5.98
N PRO A 216 16.29 12.91 -5.04
CA PRO A 216 17.52 12.14 -4.91
C PRO A 216 17.86 11.43 -6.23
N GLU A 217 19.15 11.33 -6.55
CA GLU A 217 19.60 10.52 -7.68
C GLU A 217 19.25 9.04 -7.49
N GLY A 218 19.02 8.34 -8.59
CA GLY A 218 18.70 6.91 -8.56
C GLY A 218 17.23 6.57 -8.26
N TRP A 219 16.33 7.56 -8.27
CA TRP A 219 14.89 7.31 -8.13
C TRP A 219 14.19 7.09 -9.46
N THR A 220 14.57 7.87 -10.47
CA THR A 220 13.92 7.86 -11.78
C THR A 220 14.94 7.95 -12.91
N ILE A 221 14.54 7.48 -14.08
CA ILE A 221 15.23 7.74 -15.36
C ILE A 221 14.27 8.42 -16.34
N ASP A 222 14.82 9.24 -17.21
CA ASP A 222 14.05 9.89 -18.27
C ASP A 222 13.93 9.01 -19.54
N GLY A 223 13.26 9.55 -20.56
CA GLY A 223 13.06 8.86 -21.84
C GLY A 223 14.33 8.54 -22.64
N GLU A 224 15.47 9.12 -22.27
CA GLU A 224 16.78 8.77 -22.82
C GLU A 224 17.49 7.66 -22.02
N GLY A 225 16.91 7.24 -20.90
CA GLY A 225 17.48 6.24 -19.99
C GLY A 225 18.52 6.82 -19.01
N LYS A 226 18.54 8.13 -18.80
CA LYS A 226 19.46 8.80 -17.91
C LYS A 226 18.79 9.08 -16.57
N THR A 227 19.53 8.92 -15.45
CA THR A 227 19.07 9.34 -14.14
C THR A 227 18.58 10.79 -14.17
N CYS A 228 17.37 11.02 -13.66
CA CYS A 228 16.72 12.33 -13.69
C CYS A 228 16.22 12.70 -12.29
N SER A 229 16.67 13.85 -11.78
CA SER A 229 16.23 14.41 -10.49
C SER A 229 15.19 15.53 -10.64
N ASP A 230 14.76 15.83 -11.87
CA ASP A 230 13.75 16.86 -12.16
C ASP A 230 12.34 16.32 -11.84
N ALA A 231 11.84 16.63 -10.66
CA ALA A 231 10.54 16.13 -10.19
C ALA A 231 9.36 16.61 -11.05
N PRO A 232 9.23 17.89 -11.47
CA PRO A 232 8.19 18.32 -12.42
C PRO A 232 8.20 17.53 -13.73
N LYS A 233 9.37 17.39 -14.36
CA LYS A 233 9.54 16.66 -15.62
C LYS A 233 9.10 15.20 -15.46
N MET A 234 9.62 14.52 -14.43
CA MET A 234 9.34 13.10 -14.23
C MET A 234 7.90 12.84 -13.82
N ASN A 235 7.32 13.70 -12.98
CA ASN A 235 5.90 13.57 -12.61
C ASN A 235 4.99 13.69 -13.84
N ALA A 236 5.23 14.68 -14.70
CA ALA A 236 4.46 14.84 -15.94
C ALA A 236 4.67 13.65 -16.89
N SER A 237 5.91 13.21 -17.09
CA SER A 237 6.25 12.09 -17.98
C SER A 237 5.57 10.78 -17.53
N ILE A 238 5.62 10.46 -16.23
CA ILE A 238 4.99 9.24 -15.66
C ILE A 238 3.47 9.30 -15.84
N LEU A 239 2.85 10.44 -15.53
CA LEU A 239 1.38 10.59 -15.64
C LEU A 239 0.89 10.55 -17.08
N ASN A 240 1.70 11.00 -18.04
CA ASN A 240 1.39 10.94 -19.47
C ASN A 240 1.65 9.57 -20.10
N GLY A 241 2.37 8.67 -19.42
CA GLY A 241 2.82 7.39 -19.99
C GLY A 241 3.95 7.54 -21.02
N ASP A 242 4.77 8.60 -20.88
CA ASP A 242 5.95 8.80 -21.72
C ASP A 242 7.06 7.81 -21.35
N LEU A 243 8.11 7.73 -22.20
CA LEU A 243 9.30 6.94 -21.88
C LEU A 243 10.01 7.50 -20.64
N GLY A 244 10.58 6.62 -19.83
CA GLY A 244 11.12 6.89 -18.51
C GLY A 244 10.22 6.34 -17.42
N GLY A 245 10.63 6.48 -16.16
CA GLY A 245 9.83 6.03 -15.03
C GLY A 245 10.62 5.88 -13.74
N ILE A 246 9.96 5.32 -12.75
CA ILE A 246 10.56 5.03 -11.44
C ILE A 246 11.43 3.76 -11.56
N LEU A 247 12.56 3.76 -10.87
CA LEU A 247 13.47 2.62 -10.83
C LEU A 247 12.99 1.54 -9.83
N PRO A 248 13.35 0.28 -10.07
CA PRO A 248 13.11 -0.79 -9.09
C PRO A 248 13.84 -0.54 -7.76
N LEU A 249 13.39 -1.16 -6.70
CA LEU A 249 14.09 -1.20 -5.42
C LEU A 249 15.55 -1.66 -5.62
N GLY A 250 16.51 -0.87 -5.15
CA GLY A 250 17.93 -1.00 -5.44
C GLY A 250 18.44 -0.01 -6.49
N GLY A 251 17.55 0.65 -7.24
CA GLY A 251 17.90 1.74 -8.15
C GLY A 251 18.43 1.28 -9.50
N GLU A 252 19.34 2.07 -10.07
CA GLU A 252 19.85 1.86 -11.42
C GLU A 252 20.70 0.61 -11.54
N GLY A 253 20.45 -0.16 -12.60
CA GLY A 253 21.26 -1.32 -12.99
C GLY A 253 21.33 -2.43 -11.93
N GLU A 254 22.50 -3.07 -11.84
CA GLU A 254 22.72 -4.22 -10.97
C GLU A 254 23.59 -3.91 -9.75
N LEU A 255 24.39 -2.85 -9.80
CA LEU A 255 25.43 -2.55 -8.81
C LEU A 255 24.86 -2.45 -7.38
N ASN A 256 23.73 -1.76 -7.22
CA ASN A 256 23.03 -1.59 -5.94
C ASN A 256 21.82 -2.54 -5.79
N GLY A 257 21.68 -3.50 -6.70
CA GLY A 257 20.65 -4.53 -6.62
C GLY A 257 19.29 -4.15 -7.25
N GLY A 258 19.25 -3.21 -8.21
CA GLY A 258 18.01 -2.84 -8.93
C GLY A 258 17.35 -4.03 -9.62
N HIS A 259 18.13 -4.97 -10.18
CA HIS A 259 17.63 -6.23 -10.73
C HIS A 259 16.88 -7.10 -9.70
N LYS A 260 17.19 -6.98 -8.40
CA LYS A 260 16.49 -7.71 -7.34
C LYS A 260 15.08 -7.14 -7.12
N GLY A 261 14.98 -5.80 -7.05
CA GLY A 261 13.68 -5.12 -6.98
C GLY A 261 12.82 -5.38 -8.22
N TYR A 262 13.45 -5.38 -9.41
CA TYR A 262 12.79 -5.77 -10.65
C TYR A 262 12.28 -7.21 -10.60
N GLY A 263 13.09 -8.15 -10.14
CA GLY A 263 12.68 -9.55 -9.95
C GLY A 263 11.51 -9.70 -8.95
N LEU A 264 11.53 -8.96 -7.83
CA LEU A 264 10.43 -8.93 -6.88
C LEU A 264 9.14 -8.40 -7.52
N ALA A 265 9.21 -7.36 -8.33
CA ALA A 265 8.04 -6.81 -9.03
C ALA A 265 7.44 -7.80 -10.03
N ILE A 266 8.28 -8.55 -10.77
CA ILE A 266 7.81 -9.62 -11.67
C ILE A 266 7.16 -10.74 -10.85
N MET A 267 7.71 -11.10 -9.68
CA MET A 267 7.11 -12.09 -8.80
C MET A 267 5.70 -11.67 -8.36
N VAL A 268 5.52 -10.39 -7.99
CA VAL A 268 4.19 -9.85 -7.66
C VAL A 268 3.27 -9.92 -8.86
N GLU A 269 3.72 -9.51 -10.06
CA GLU A 269 2.93 -9.59 -11.29
C GLU A 269 2.52 -11.04 -11.60
N ALA A 270 3.44 -11.99 -11.44
CA ALA A 270 3.18 -13.42 -11.67
C ALA A 270 2.12 -13.99 -10.72
N LEU A 271 2.21 -13.66 -9.43
CA LEU A 271 1.28 -14.14 -8.40
C LEU A 271 -0.09 -13.44 -8.47
N THR A 272 -0.15 -12.21 -8.95
CA THR A 272 -1.37 -11.44 -9.09
C THR A 272 -2.01 -11.65 -10.46
N SER A 273 -1.65 -10.84 -11.44
CA SER A 273 -2.31 -10.80 -12.76
C SER A 273 -2.11 -12.06 -13.58
N VAL A 274 -0.90 -12.59 -13.66
CA VAL A 274 -0.66 -13.79 -14.48
C VAL A 274 -1.43 -14.98 -13.91
N LEU A 275 -1.33 -15.21 -12.59
CA LEU A 275 -2.01 -16.34 -11.93
C LEU A 275 -3.53 -16.20 -11.96
N ALA A 276 -4.06 -14.97 -11.81
CA ALA A 276 -5.49 -14.69 -11.88
C ALA A 276 -6.02 -14.60 -13.32
N GLN A 277 -5.16 -14.66 -14.34
CA GLN A 277 -5.53 -14.39 -15.74
C GLN A 277 -6.16 -12.99 -15.90
N GLY A 278 -5.65 -12.05 -15.12
CA GLY A 278 -5.97 -10.63 -15.21
C GLY A 278 -5.08 -9.90 -16.21
N MET A 279 -5.30 -8.60 -16.35
CA MET A 279 -4.52 -7.76 -17.27
C MET A 279 -3.10 -7.55 -16.79
N VAL A 280 -2.16 -7.62 -17.71
CA VAL A 280 -0.76 -7.21 -17.56
C VAL A 280 -0.47 -6.08 -18.58
N PHE A 281 0.63 -5.32 -18.38
CA PHE A 281 1.04 -4.38 -19.40
C PHE A 281 1.46 -5.13 -20.71
N PRO A 282 1.09 -4.69 -21.93
CA PRO A 282 0.41 -3.42 -22.23
C PRO A 282 -1.14 -3.47 -22.22
N GLU A 283 -1.74 -4.58 -21.87
CA GLU A 283 -3.22 -4.75 -21.87
C GLU A 283 -3.93 -3.74 -20.95
N MET A 284 -3.26 -3.29 -19.88
CA MET A 284 -3.77 -2.26 -18.96
C MET A 284 -3.86 -0.87 -19.61
N CYS A 285 -3.19 -0.66 -20.75
CA CYS A 285 -3.20 0.61 -21.45
C CYS A 285 -4.45 0.75 -22.32
N GLY A 286 -5.21 1.82 -22.12
CA GLY A 286 -6.43 2.11 -22.90
C GLY A 286 -7.73 1.59 -22.31
N GLY A 287 -7.70 1.06 -21.09
CA GLY A 287 -8.89 0.65 -20.37
C GLY A 287 -9.48 1.77 -19.48
N HIS A 288 -10.69 1.56 -19.01
CA HIS A 288 -11.42 2.45 -18.13
C HIS A 288 -11.05 2.17 -16.66
N GLY A 289 -9.96 2.74 -16.15
CA GLY A 289 -9.60 2.68 -14.73
C GLY A 289 -8.50 1.68 -14.36
N ASP A 290 -8.30 1.51 -13.06
CA ASP A 290 -7.27 0.62 -12.50
C ASP A 290 -7.71 -0.84 -12.63
N HIS A 291 -7.20 -1.52 -13.64
CA HIS A 291 -7.39 -2.97 -13.82
C HIS A 291 -6.38 -3.73 -12.98
N THR A 292 -6.59 -3.75 -11.66
CA THR A 292 -5.66 -4.41 -10.74
C THR A 292 -6.05 -5.84 -10.45
N SER A 293 -5.06 -6.64 -10.14
CA SER A 293 -5.18 -8.01 -9.67
C SER A 293 -4.51 -8.17 -8.32
N HIS A 294 -5.03 -9.04 -7.47
CA HIS A 294 -4.52 -9.22 -6.12
C HIS A 294 -4.17 -10.67 -5.84
N PHE A 295 -3.26 -10.87 -4.90
CA PHE A 295 -2.93 -12.16 -4.33
C PHE A 295 -2.95 -12.07 -2.80
N PHE A 296 -3.59 -13.04 -2.16
CA PHE A 296 -3.60 -13.20 -0.73
C PHE A 296 -3.28 -14.64 -0.36
N MET A 297 -2.49 -14.81 0.70
CA MET A 297 -2.21 -16.10 1.30
C MET A 297 -2.21 -15.96 2.81
N ALA A 298 -2.98 -16.78 3.50
CA ALA A 298 -2.92 -16.93 4.94
C ALA A 298 -2.49 -18.37 5.28
N PHE A 299 -1.67 -18.53 6.30
CA PHE A 299 -1.28 -19.85 6.78
C PHE A 299 -1.16 -19.88 8.30
N ASP A 300 -1.45 -21.05 8.87
CA ASP A 300 -1.44 -21.28 10.30
C ASP A 300 -0.06 -21.74 10.76
N PRO A 301 0.64 -20.97 11.61
CA PRO A 301 1.90 -21.39 12.21
C PRO A 301 1.79 -22.74 12.96
N ALA A 302 0.60 -23.10 13.44
CA ALA A 302 0.37 -24.37 14.12
C ALA A 302 0.69 -25.61 13.27
N MET A 303 0.77 -25.47 11.94
CA MET A 303 1.25 -26.54 11.06
C MET A 303 2.69 -26.96 11.33
N PHE A 304 3.47 -26.10 11.97
CA PHE A 304 4.92 -26.28 12.17
C PHE A 304 5.32 -26.45 13.64
N GLY A 305 4.41 -26.25 14.58
CA GLY A 305 4.67 -26.38 16.01
C GLY A 305 3.67 -25.60 16.87
N ASP A 306 3.98 -25.43 18.13
CA ASP A 306 3.15 -24.63 19.04
C ASP A 306 3.15 -23.15 18.61
N PRO A 307 1.99 -22.56 18.29
CA PRO A 307 1.90 -21.17 17.86
C PRO A 307 2.46 -20.17 18.87
N SER A 308 2.34 -20.47 20.17
CA SER A 308 2.85 -19.59 21.23
C SER A 308 4.38 -19.58 21.28
N GLU A 309 5.01 -20.74 21.07
CA GLU A 309 6.47 -20.85 20.98
C GLU A 309 7.00 -20.17 19.70
N ILE A 310 6.30 -20.34 18.57
CA ILE A 310 6.67 -19.69 17.30
C ILE A 310 6.56 -18.16 17.46
N ARG A 311 5.47 -17.65 18.06
CA ARG A 311 5.28 -16.22 18.35
C ARG A 311 6.37 -15.68 19.28
N ALA A 312 6.67 -16.38 20.37
CA ALA A 312 7.74 -16.01 21.30
C ALA A 312 9.10 -15.98 20.60
N ARG A 313 9.37 -16.95 19.72
CA ARG A 313 10.60 -16.99 18.94
C ARG A 313 10.72 -15.81 17.97
N MET A 314 9.63 -15.44 17.28
CA MET A 314 9.62 -14.26 16.42
C MET A 314 9.83 -12.98 17.24
N SER A 315 9.16 -12.84 18.37
CA SER A 315 9.31 -11.70 19.28
C SER A 315 10.76 -11.56 19.79
N GLY A 316 11.36 -12.66 20.22
CA GLY A 316 12.75 -12.68 20.68
C GLY A 316 13.75 -12.32 19.55
N TYR A 317 13.50 -12.78 18.33
CA TYR A 317 14.34 -12.43 17.17
C TYR A 317 14.24 -10.93 16.83
N LEU A 318 13.04 -10.36 16.79
CA LEU A 318 12.84 -8.93 16.58
C LEU A 318 13.51 -8.10 17.68
N GLN A 319 13.44 -8.55 18.94
CA GLN A 319 14.11 -7.88 20.04
C GLN A 319 15.64 -7.94 19.89
N ALA A 320 16.18 -9.06 19.51
CA ALA A 320 17.62 -9.19 19.26
C ALA A 320 18.13 -8.25 18.14
N LEU A 321 17.32 -8.03 17.08
CA LEU A 321 17.63 -7.05 16.04
C LEU A 321 17.65 -5.61 16.59
N ARG A 322 16.69 -5.24 17.44
CA ARG A 322 16.62 -3.90 18.07
C ARG A 322 17.81 -3.67 19.02
N ASP A 323 18.25 -4.70 19.70
CA ASP A 323 19.33 -4.65 20.70
C ASP A 323 20.72 -4.73 20.07
N SER A 324 20.81 -5.09 18.78
CA SER A 324 22.09 -5.20 18.07
C SER A 324 22.85 -3.87 18.08
N GLU A 325 24.18 -3.95 17.87
CA GLU A 325 25.04 -2.79 17.90
C GLU A 325 24.63 -1.77 16.82
N LYS A 326 24.55 -0.52 17.24
CA LYS A 326 24.08 0.59 16.40
C LYS A 326 25.26 1.36 15.81
N ILE A 327 25.09 1.84 14.61
CA ILE A 327 26.07 2.77 14.04
C ILE A 327 26.15 4.06 14.88
N PRO A 328 27.34 4.67 15.00
CA PRO A 328 27.52 5.89 15.76
C PRO A 328 26.52 6.99 15.38
N GLY A 329 25.90 7.60 16.38
CA GLY A 329 24.90 8.66 16.19
C GLY A 329 23.46 8.18 16.01
N CYS A 330 23.20 6.87 15.91
CA CYS A 330 21.85 6.30 15.87
C CYS A 330 21.46 5.76 17.25
N ALA A 331 20.36 6.27 17.79
CA ALA A 331 19.88 5.91 19.13
C ALA A 331 19.07 4.59 19.13
N ARG A 332 18.48 4.22 17.99
CA ARG A 332 17.50 3.10 17.93
C ARG A 332 17.52 2.41 16.58
N ILE A 333 17.34 1.09 16.59
CA ILE A 333 16.99 0.27 15.43
C ILE A 333 15.50 0.01 15.49
N TYR A 334 14.81 0.19 14.38
CA TYR A 334 13.40 -0.15 14.21
C TYR A 334 13.25 -1.46 13.45
N THR A 335 12.29 -2.27 13.85
CA THR A 335 11.84 -3.40 13.04
C THR A 335 10.56 -3.03 12.28
N PRO A 336 10.27 -3.66 11.12
CA PRO A 336 9.07 -3.36 10.36
C PRO A 336 7.79 -3.45 11.18
N GLY A 337 6.95 -2.41 11.08
CA GLY A 337 5.69 -2.28 11.83
C GLY A 337 5.77 -1.36 13.05
N GLU A 338 6.92 -1.19 13.71
CA GLU A 338 7.00 -0.40 14.95
C GLU A 338 6.58 1.05 14.75
N LYS A 339 7.10 1.73 13.73
CA LYS A 339 6.76 3.13 13.45
C LYS A 339 5.29 3.33 13.14
N ALA A 340 4.66 2.36 12.46
CA ALA A 340 3.24 2.40 12.17
C ALA A 340 2.40 2.29 13.45
N HIS A 341 2.75 1.37 14.35
CA HIS A 341 2.06 1.24 15.63
C HIS A 341 2.27 2.44 16.56
N GLU A 342 3.47 3.02 16.57
CA GLU A 342 3.73 4.27 17.31
C GLU A 342 2.93 5.45 16.75
N ALA A 343 2.85 5.58 15.43
CA ALA A 343 2.01 6.59 14.77
C ALA A 343 0.53 6.39 15.12
N GLN A 344 0.04 5.16 15.11
CA GLN A 344 -1.33 4.83 15.49
C GLN A 344 -1.64 5.26 16.93
N ALA A 345 -0.75 4.96 17.87
CA ALA A 345 -0.93 5.37 19.27
C ALA A 345 -1.01 6.90 19.43
N ASP A 346 -0.14 7.65 18.72
CA ASP A 346 -0.19 9.12 18.70
C ASP A 346 -1.50 9.63 18.07
N ARG A 347 -1.86 9.11 16.90
CA ARG A 347 -2.99 9.62 16.12
C ARG A 347 -4.36 9.30 16.73
N LEU A 348 -4.48 8.19 17.41
CA LEU A 348 -5.68 7.88 18.20
C LEU A 348 -5.84 8.84 19.38
N LYS A 349 -4.74 9.27 20.01
CA LYS A 349 -4.76 10.18 21.15
C LYS A 349 -4.87 11.64 20.75
N ASN A 350 -4.09 12.06 19.75
CA ASN A 350 -3.86 13.47 19.42
C ASN A 350 -4.52 13.90 18.11
N GLY A 351 -5.26 13.00 17.43
CA GLY A 351 -5.88 13.23 16.14
C GLY A 351 -4.94 12.94 14.96
N VAL A 352 -5.53 12.73 13.80
CA VAL A 352 -4.87 12.47 12.52
C VAL A 352 -4.45 13.80 11.91
N PRO A 353 -3.17 14.01 11.55
CA PRO A 353 -2.75 15.19 10.81
C PRO A 353 -3.29 15.11 9.37
N VAL A 354 -4.01 16.14 8.94
CA VAL A 354 -4.58 16.24 7.59
C VAL A 354 -4.09 17.53 6.94
N GLU A 355 -3.50 17.43 5.76
CA GLU A 355 -3.03 18.60 5.00
C GLU A 355 -4.22 19.46 4.57
N GLU A 356 -4.03 20.80 4.51
CA GLU A 356 -5.11 21.74 4.14
C GLU A 356 -5.70 21.47 2.76
N LYS A 357 -4.88 21.01 1.80
CA LYS A 357 -5.37 20.61 0.48
C LYS A 357 -6.33 19.41 0.59
N THR A 358 -5.99 18.42 1.38
CA THR A 358 -6.85 17.25 1.62
C THR A 358 -8.14 17.69 2.31
N LEU A 359 -8.09 18.58 3.31
CA LEU A 359 -9.29 19.11 3.94
C LEU A 359 -10.18 19.86 2.94
N ALA A 360 -9.60 20.61 2.01
CA ALA A 360 -10.36 21.26 0.96
C ALA A 360 -11.06 20.25 0.04
N GLU A 361 -10.37 19.19 -0.36
CA GLU A 361 -10.94 18.08 -1.15
C GLU A 361 -12.06 17.36 -0.39
N LEU A 362 -11.92 17.13 0.92
CA LEU A 362 -12.97 16.51 1.74
C LEU A 362 -14.20 17.42 1.85
N ARG A 363 -14.02 18.74 1.95
CA ARG A 363 -15.12 19.72 1.93
C ARG A 363 -15.83 19.74 0.57
N GLU A 364 -15.11 19.61 -0.53
CA GLU A 364 -15.68 19.50 -1.88
C GLU A 364 -16.54 18.23 -2.00
N ILE A 365 -16.03 17.07 -1.58
CA ILE A 365 -16.79 15.81 -1.51
C ILE A 365 -18.07 16.01 -0.67
N ALA A 366 -17.94 16.62 0.51
CA ALA A 366 -19.08 16.88 1.40
C ALA A 366 -20.15 17.73 0.72
N ALA A 367 -19.75 18.80 0.03
CA ALA A 367 -20.66 19.68 -0.70
C ALA A 367 -21.36 18.97 -1.85
N GLU A 368 -20.60 18.18 -2.66
CA GLU A 368 -21.19 17.40 -3.77
C GLU A 368 -22.19 16.35 -3.30
N LEU A 369 -21.89 15.69 -2.19
CA LEU A 369 -22.76 14.65 -1.61
C LEU A 369 -23.87 15.20 -0.73
N GLY A 370 -23.86 16.48 -0.39
CA GLY A 370 -24.84 17.11 0.50
C GLY A 370 -24.78 16.57 1.93
N ILE A 371 -23.57 16.32 2.47
CA ILE A 371 -23.33 15.83 3.83
C ILE A 371 -22.54 16.86 4.64
N GLU A 372 -22.56 16.71 5.98
CA GLU A 372 -21.74 17.51 6.87
C GLU A 372 -20.25 17.23 6.64
N GLY A 373 -19.42 18.29 6.57
CA GLY A 373 -17.98 18.19 6.40
C GLY A 373 -17.24 17.70 7.63
N VAL A 374 -15.91 17.57 7.49
CA VAL A 374 -14.96 17.26 8.57
C VAL A 374 -14.56 18.51 9.31
#